data_08bf2c00cd6c563ed68cbac47a0bef49
#
_entry.id   08bf2c00cd6c563ed68cbac47a0bef49
#
_cell.length_a   1.000
_cell.length_b   1.000
_cell.length_c   1.000
_cell.angle_alpha   90.00
_cell.angle_beta   90.00
_cell.angle_gamma   90.00
#
_symmetry.space_group_name_H-M   'P 1'
#
loop_
_entity.id
_entity.type
_entity.pdbx_description
1 polymer ?
#
loop_
_entity_poly.entity_id
_entity_poly.type
_entity_poly.pdbx_seq_one_letter_code
_entity_poly.pdbx_strand_id
1 'polypeptide(L)'
;QIAVVCGGQYVVIEGGVARPGWDDDLIPPTSVAFSDGYFVFSHEDGRISHTGNDDAHSIDGLAYSAAEISPDKLVRVMGLQQYVLAFGARSIEWWVDVGGDPFAFQRDFAIQIGCAASGSCALVNQTIAFVADDLTVRVLNGHEAVKVSNLAVDRALASEGDVASIVAKTWRSRGHIFYAISGTDWTW
;
A
#
# COMPACT_ATOMS: atom_id res chain seq x y z
N GLN A 1 -18.67 2.19 -5.58
CA GLN A 1 -18.29 1.79 -4.21
C GLN A 1 -16.96 2.43 -3.82
N ILE A 2 -16.79 2.76 -2.54
CA ILE A 2 -15.53 3.23 -1.96
C ILE A 2 -15.23 2.34 -0.76
N ALA A 3 -14.05 1.74 -0.72
CA ALA A 3 -13.56 0.96 0.41
C ALA A 3 -12.70 1.82 1.34
N VAL A 4 -12.91 1.70 2.63
CA VAL A 4 -12.14 2.38 3.67
C VAL A 4 -11.69 1.35 4.70
N VAL A 5 -10.39 1.35 4.99
CA VAL A 5 -9.80 0.55 6.07
C VAL A 5 -9.25 1.50 7.13
N CYS A 6 -9.67 1.33 8.38
CA CYS A 6 -9.21 2.11 9.51
C CYS A 6 -9.29 1.30 10.81
N GLY A 7 -8.19 1.22 11.55
CA GLY A 7 -8.16 0.53 12.84
C GLY A 7 -8.52 -0.96 12.77
N GLY A 8 -8.16 -1.64 11.69
CA GLY A 8 -8.51 -3.05 11.45
C GLY A 8 -9.95 -3.28 11.01
N GLN A 9 -10.72 -2.23 10.79
CA GLN A 9 -12.09 -2.31 10.28
C GLN A 9 -12.15 -1.99 8.81
N TYR A 10 -13.06 -2.66 8.10
CA TYR A 10 -13.38 -2.45 6.70
C TYR A 10 -14.80 -1.89 6.57
N VAL A 11 -14.94 -0.78 5.85
CA VAL A 11 -16.21 -0.09 5.61
C VAL A 11 -16.36 0.17 4.12
N VAL A 12 -17.53 -0.13 3.59
CA VAL A 12 -17.93 0.17 2.20
C VAL A 12 -18.87 1.36 2.19
N ILE A 13 -18.59 2.36 1.37
CA ILE A 13 -19.48 3.48 1.09
C ILE A 13 -20.11 3.28 -0.28
N GLU A 14 -21.43 3.10 -0.30
CA GLU A 14 -22.20 2.88 -1.51
C GLU A 14 -23.48 3.73 -1.49
N GLY A 15 -23.74 4.46 -2.59
CA GLY A 15 -24.89 5.36 -2.66
C GLY A 15 -24.89 6.45 -1.58
N GLY A 16 -23.72 6.85 -1.06
CA GLY A 16 -23.58 7.82 0.02
C GLY A 16 -23.84 7.27 1.43
N VAL A 17 -24.04 5.95 1.57
CA VAL A 17 -24.27 5.28 2.84
C VAL A 17 -23.04 4.42 3.19
N ALA A 18 -22.48 4.64 4.39
CA ALA A 18 -21.40 3.81 4.92
C ALA A 18 -21.99 2.55 5.58
N ARG A 19 -21.49 1.40 5.24
CA ARG A 19 -21.88 0.11 5.81
C ARG A 19 -20.61 -0.68 6.19
N PRO A 20 -20.64 -1.47 7.27
CA PRO A 20 -19.58 -2.42 7.53
C PRO A 20 -19.44 -3.36 6.33
N GLY A 21 -18.24 -3.45 5.77
CA GLY A 21 -17.87 -4.48 4.82
C GLY A 21 -17.30 -5.73 5.50
N TRP A 22 -17.33 -5.70 6.84
CA TRP A 22 -16.77 -6.75 7.68
C TRP A 22 -17.55 -8.05 7.52
N ASP A 23 -16.79 -9.14 7.38
CA ASP A 23 -17.25 -10.52 7.42
C ASP A 23 -16.37 -11.26 8.42
N ASP A 24 -16.89 -12.30 9.09
CA ASP A 24 -16.14 -13.11 10.05
C ASP A 24 -14.93 -13.82 9.40
N ASP A 25 -14.95 -14.00 8.09
CA ASP A 25 -13.85 -14.56 7.31
C ASP A 25 -12.72 -13.56 7.01
N LEU A 26 -12.97 -12.25 7.16
CA LEU A 26 -11.95 -11.22 6.93
C LEU A 26 -11.11 -11.00 8.19
N ILE A 27 -9.83 -11.30 8.09
CA ILE A 27 -8.85 -10.90 9.11
C ILE A 27 -8.75 -9.38 9.12
N PRO A 28 -8.51 -8.74 10.30
CA PRO A 28 -8.37 -7.30 10.38
C PRO A 28 -7.39 -6.73 9.34
N PRO A 29 -7.88 -5.94 8.36
CA PRO A 29 -7.02 -5.39 7.32
C PRO A 29 -6.26 -4.16 7.83
N THR A 30 -5.04 -3.95 7.32
CA THR A 30 -4.22 -2.77 7.63
C THR A 30 -4.29 -1.71 6.54
N SER A 31 -4.51 -2.11 5.30
CA SER A 31 -4.73 -1.19 4.17
C SER A 31 -5.56 -1.85 3.07
N VAL A 32 -6.04 -1.05 2.13
CA VAL A 32 -6.83 -1.51 0.99
C VAL A 32 -6.36 -0.83 -0.30
N ALA A 33 -6.35 -1.59 -1.39
CA ALA A 33 -6.17 -1.12 -2.76
C ALA A 33 -7.31 -1.65 -3.64
N PHE A 34 -7.51 -1.05 -4.81
CA PHE A 34 -8.46 -1.53 -5.81
C PHE A 34 -7.70 -1.88 -7.09
N SER A 35 -7.98 -3.04 -7.65
CA SER A 35 -7.45 -3.51 -8.94
C SER A 35 -8.39 -4.52 -9.55
N ASP A 36 -8.68 -4.40 -10.84
CA ASP A 36 -9.44 -5.33 -11.67
C ASP A 36 -10.76 -5.86 -11.07
N GLY A 37 -11.52 -4.97 -10.41
CA GLY A 37 -12.81 -5.32 -9.78
C GLY A 37 -12.70 -5.81 -8.34
N TYR A 38 -11.48 -6.02 -7.81
CA TYR A 38 -11.25 -6.49 -6.44
C TYR A 38 -10.80 -5.37 -5.51
N PHE A 39 -11.31 -5.36 -4.28
CA PHE A 39 -10.64 -4.69 -3.17
C PHE A 39 -9.64 -5.66 -2.56
N VAL A 40 -8.36 -5.28 -2.59
CA VAL A 40 -7.26 -6.10 -2.09
C VAL A 40 -6.76 -5.53 -0.78
N PHE A 41 -6.60 -6.37 0.22
CA PHE A 41 -6.23 -6.00 1.58
C PHE A 41 -4.83 -6.50 1.93
N SER A 42 -4.11 -5.73 2.75
CA SER A 42 -2.95 -6.21 3.50
C SER A 42 -3.33 -6.52 4.94
N HIS A 43 -2.64 -7.49 5.53
CA HIS A 43 -2.82 -7.90 6.92
C HIS A 43 -1.49 -7.82 7.69
N GLU A 44 -1.57 -7.68 9.01
CA GLU A 44 -0.38 -7.56 9.85
C GLU A 44 0.50 -8.82 9.84
N ASP A 45 -0.10 -9.97 9.56
CA ASP A 45 0.58 -11.26 9.49
C ASP A 45 1.31 -11.54 8.16
N GLY A 46 1.35 -10.55 7.25
CA GLY A 46 2.02 -10.68 5.95
C GLY A 46 1.14 -11.23 4.82
N ARG A 47 -0.14 -11.51 5.09
CA ARG A 47 -1.07 -11.96 4.06
C ARG A 47 -1.64 -10.81 3.25
N ILE A 48 -1.98 -11.11 2.00
CA ILE A 48 -2.88 -10.33 1.15
C ILE A 48 -4.13 -11.15 0.88
N SER A 49 -5.29 -10.52 0.91
CA SER A 49 -6.58 -11.12 0.57
C SER A 49 -7.38 -10.19 -0.33
N HIS A 50 -8.49 -10.64 -0.88
CA HIS A 50 -9.35 -9.78 -1.70
C HIS A 50 -10.83 -10.11 -1.53
N THR A 51 -11.69 -9.17 -1.97
CA THR A 51 -13.13 -9.39 -2.10
C THR A 51 -13.47 -10.24 -3.32
N GLY A 52 -14.74 -10.62 -3.48
CA GLY A 52 -15.24 -11.08 -4.77
C GLY A 52 -15.06 -10.02 -5.86
N ASN A 53 -15.05 -10.46 -7.12
CA ASN A 53 -14.96 -9.56 -8.27
C ASN A 53 -16.24 -8.71 -8.36
N ASP A 54 -16.07 -7.38 -8.46
CA ASP A 54 -17.14 -6.39 -8.48
C ASP A 54 -18.13 -6.45 -7.28
N ASP A 55 -17.76 -7.14 -6.20
CA ASP A 55 -18.54 -7.26 -4.97
C ASP A 55 -17.71 -6.99 -3.71
N ALA A 56 -17.85 -5.77 -3.21
CA ALA A 56 -17.13 -5.30 -2.02
C ALA A 56 -17.54 -6.01 -0.71
N HIS A 57 -18.65 -6.74 -0.71
CA HIS A 57 -19.18 -7.44 0.47
C HIS A 57 -18.93 -8.95 0.45
N SER A 58 -18.49 -9.50 -0.68
CA SER A 58 -18.17 -10.92 -0.79
C SER A 58 -16.73 -11.15 -0.32
N ILE A 59 -16.56 -11.82 0.79
CA ILE A 59 -15.26 -12.21 1.35
C ILE A 59 -15.21 -13.74 1.40
N ASP A 60 -14.14 -14.32 0.84
CA ASP A 60 -13.81 -15.74 1.00
C ASP A 60 -12.55 -15.84 1.85
N GLY A 61 -12.66 -16.47 3.02
CA GLY A 61 -11.55 -16.68 3.94
C GLY A 61 -10.40 -17.50 3.37
N LEU A 62 -10.60 -18.17 2.23
CA LEU A 62 -9.56 -18.91 1.50
C LEU A 62 -8.91 -18.07 0.39
N ALA A 63 -9.50 -16.91 0.02
CA ALA A 63 -8.99 -16.03 -1.02
C ALA A 63 -7.83 -15.16 -0.49
N TYR A 64 -6.71 -15.78 -0.14
CA TYR A 64 -5.51 -15.09 0.31
C TYR A 64 -4.22 -15.74 -0.18
N SER A 65 -3.13 -14.98 -0.14
CA SER A 65 -1.76 -15.46 -0.33
C SER A 65 -0.83 -14.77 0.65
N ALA A 66 0.30 -15.41 0.92
CA ALA A 66 1.36 -14.80 1.72
C ALA A 66 2.30 -14.00 0.82
N ALA A 67 2.51 -12.74 1.14
CA ALA A 67 3.51 -11.89 0.50
C ALA A 67 4.87 -12.14 1.17
N GLU A 68 5.49 -13.28 0.82
CA GLU A 68 6.68 -13.80 1.52
C GLU A 68 7.89 -13.99 0.61
N ILE A 69 8.46 -12.94 0.04
CA ILE A 69 9.88 -13.01 -0.35
C ILE A 69 10.80 -12.83 0.86
N SER A 70 10.35 -12.02 1.81
CA SER A 70 10.96 -11.93 3.14
C SER A 70 9.88 -12.22 4.18
N PRO A 71 10.18 -12.91 5.29
CA PRO A 71 9.23 -13.07 6.39
C PRO A 71 9.11 -11.75 7.14
N ASP A 72 8.55 -10.73 6.50
CA ASP A 72 8.37 -9.39 7.03
C ASP A 72 6.90 -8.98 6.99
N LYS A 73 6.55 -8.07 7.88
CA LYS A 73 5.19 -7.54 7.96
C LYS A 73 4.86 -6.74 6.70
N LEU A 74 3.66 -6.90 6.18
CA LEU A 74 3.12 -5.98 5.19
C LEU A 74 2.82 -4.63 5.83
N VAL A 75 3.33 -3.59 5.19
CA VAL A 75 3.16 -2.20 5.59
C VAL A 75 1.96 -1.58 4.88
N ARG A 76 1.80 -1.85 3.57
CA ARG A 76 0.71 -1.31 2.76
C ARG A 76 0.53 -2.06 1.44
N VAL A 77 -0.71 -2.04 0.92
CA VAL A 77 -1.01 -2.36 -0.48
C VAL A 77 -1.42 -1.11 -1.25
N MET A 78 -1.02 -1.03 -2.53
CA MET A 78 -1.42 0.05 -3.44
C MET A 78 -1.64 -0.48 -4.84
N GLY A 79 -2.70 -0.01 -5.52
CA GLY A 79 -2.90 -0.27 -6.94
C GLY A 79 -2.01 0.65 -7.80
N LEU A 80 -1.35 0.09 -8.80
CA LEU A 80 -0.60 0.82 -9.81
C LEU A 80 -0.74 0.15 -11.17
N GLN A 81 -1.46 0.79 -12.09
CA GLN A 81 -1.78 0.21 -13.41
C GLN A 81 -2.50 -1.14 -13.25
N GLN A 82 -1.95 -2.23 -13.81
CA GLN A 82 -2.48 -3.59 -13.70
C GLN A 82 -1.97 -4.37 -12.49
N TYR A 83 -1.16 -3.73 -11.62
CA TYR A 83 -0.56 -4.39 -10.48
C TYR A 83 -1.18 -3.93 -9.16
N VAL A 84 -1.22 -4.86 -8.23
CA VAL A 84 -1.26 -4.57 -6.80
C VAL A 84 0.17 -4.65 -6.27
N LEU A 85 0.64 -3.57 -5.65
CA LEU A 85 1.95 -3.51 -5.00
C LEU A 85 1.78 -3.79 -3.52
N ALA A 86 2.42 -4.85 -3.03
CA ALA A 86 2.49 -5.16 -1.61
C ALA A 86 3.83 -4.65 -1.07
N PHE A 87 3.76 -3.59 -0.28
CA PHE A 87 4.91 -3.00 0.41
C PHE A 87 5.12 -3.72 1.73
N GLY A 88 6.18 -4.50 1.84
CA GLY A 88 6.68 -5.06 3.09
C GLY A 88 7.68 -4.16 3.78
N ALA A 89 8.13 -4.55 4.98
CA ALA A 89 9.15 -3.80 5.72
C ALA A 89 10.54 -3.87 5.06
N ARG A 90 10.81 -4.87 4.21
CA ARG A 90 12.11 -5.09 3.54
C ARG A 90 12.00 -5.46 2.07
N SER A 91 10.77 -5.61 1.55
CA SER A 91 10.53 -5.98 0.16
C SER A 91 9.34 -5.24 -0.42
N ILE A 92 9.26 -5.16 -1.74
CA ILE A 92 8.08 -4.75 -2.48
C ILE A 92 7.78 -5.83 -3.50
N GLU A 93 6.56 -6.31 -3.53
CA GLU A 93 6.09 -7.35 -4.44
C GLU A 93 5.03 -6.80 -5.39
N TRP A 94 5.13 -7.15 -6.67
CA TRP A 94 4.14 -6.85 -7.71
C TRP A 94 3.26 -8.07 -7.92
N TRP A 95 1.96 -7.88 -7.77
CA TRP A 95 0.95 -8.89 -7.95
C TRP A 95 0.03 -8.52 -9.11
N VAL A 96 -0.24 -9.47 -10.00
CA VAL A 96 -1.09 -9.30 -11.17
C VAL A 96 -2.28 -10.25 -11.08
N ASP A 97 -3.45 -9.79 -11.51
CA ASP A 97 -4.63 -10.64 -11.63
C ASP A 97 -4.43 -11.66 -12.76
N VAL A 98 -4.57 -12.95 -12.43
CA VAL A 98 -4.52 -14.07 -13.35
C VAL A 98 -5.82 -14.89 -13.35
N GLY A 99 -6.85 -14.42 -12.63
CA GLY A 99 -8.13 -15.11 -12.47
C GLY A 99 -7.99 -16.44 -11.73
N GLY A 100 -7.05 -16.55 -10.79
CA GLY A 100 -6.86 -17.75 -9.98
C GLY A 100 -8.02 -17.98 -8.99
N ASP A 101 -8.17 -19.22 -8.55
CA ASP A 101 -9.17 -19.65 -7.57
C ASP A 101 -8.48 -20.49 -6.48
N PRO A 102 -8.68 -20.21 -5.18
CA PRO A 102 -9.52 -19.15 -4.57
C PRO A 102 -8.91 -17.74 -4.56
N PHE A 103 -7.61 -17.57 -4.82
CA PHE A 103 -6.92 -16.29 -4.83
C PHE A 103 -6.59 -15.86 -6.27
N ALA A 104 -7.15 -14.71 -6.70
CA ALA A 104 -7.10 -14.25 -8.09
C ALA A 104 -5.72 -13.77 -8.56
N PHE A 105 -4.85 -13.35 -7.64
CA PHE A 105 -3.58 -12.71 -7.98
C PHE A 105 -2.40 -13.66 -7.87
N GLN A 106 -1.42 -13.44 -8.74
CA GLN A 106 -0.13 -14.12 -8.71
C GLN A 106 1.00 -13.09 -8.60
N ARG A 107 2.04 -13.42 -7.83
CA ARG A 107 3.24 -12.60 -7.77
C ARG A 107 4.02 -12.70 -9.08
N ASP A 108 4.25 -11.55 -9.70
CA ASP A 108 5.00 -11.41 -10.95
C ASP A 108 6.47 -11.05 -10.70
N PHE A 109 6.69 -10.09 -9.79
CA PHE A 109 8.03 -9.57 -9.52
C PHE A 109 8.19 -9.15 -8.07
N ALA A 110 9.45 -9.01 -7.61
CA ALA A 110 9.76 -8.41 -6.31
C ALA A 110 11.16 -7.83 -6.24
N ILE A 111 11.33 -6.84 -5.35
CA ILE A 111 12.61 -6.22 -5.02
C ILE A 111 12.85 -6.26 -3.51
N GLN A 112 14.12 -6.25 -3.12
CA GLN A 112 14.53 -6.21 -1.71
C GLN A 112 14.81 -4.77 -1.26
N ILE A 113 13.77 -3.98 -1.26
CA ILE A 113 13.70 -2.63 -0.70
C ILE A 113 12.31 -2.52 -0.08
N GLY A 114 12.24 -2.25 1.21
CA GLY A 114 10.99 -2.15 1.94
C GLY A 114 10.50 -0.72 2.10
N CYS A 115 9.37 -0.59 2.80
CA CYS A 115 8.74 0.66 3.16
C CYS A 115 8.77 0.86 4.68
N ALA A 116 9.28 2.00 5.14
CA ALA A 116 9.38 2.31 6.57
C ALA A 116 8.10 2.90 7.16
N ALA A 117 7.25 3.52 6.35
CA ALA A 117 6.05 4.23 6.81
C ALA A 117 4.88 4.05 5.85
N SER A 118 3.81 3.40 6.31
CA SER A 118 2.59 3.19 5.52
C SER A 118 2.00 4.49 5.00
N GLY A 119 1.96 5.53 5.82
CA GLY A 119 1.45 6.86 5.48
C GLY A 119 2.28 7.61 4.43
N SER A 120 3.54 7.18 4.20
CA SER A 120 4.43 7.82 3.22
C SER A 120 4.15 7.39 1.78
N CYS A 121 3.51 6.25 1.56
CA CYS A 121 3.21 5.79 0.21
C CYS A 121 2.13 6.67 -0.45
N ALA A 122 2.46 7.28 -1.56
CA ALA A 122 1.51 8.13 -2.29
C ALA A 122 1.72 8.06 -3.81
N LEU A 123 0.62 8.16 -4.55
CA LEU A 123 0.65 8.20 -6.00
C LEU A 123 1.17 9.57 -6.47
N VAL A 124 2.23 9.55 -7.25
CA VAL A 124 2.87 10.74 -7.84
C VAL A 124 2.87 10.57 -9.36
N ASN A 125 1.99 11.29 -10.05
CA ASN A 125 1.75 11.09 -11.46
C ASN A 125 1.26 9.65 -11.75
N GLN A 126 2.07 8.83 -12.38
CA GLN A 126 1.76 7.43 -12.72
C GLN A 126 2.67 6.44 -12.01
N THR A 127 3.20 6.84 -10.87
CA THR A 127 4.09 6.01 -10.05
C THR A 127 3.85 6.26 -8.56
N ILE A 128 4.56 5.53 -7.70
CA ILE A 128 4.44 5.66 -6.25
C ILE A 128 5.76 6.18 -5.69
N ALA A 129 5.66 7.22 -4.85
CA ALA A 129 6.73 7.67 -3.97
C ALA A 129 6.50 7.14 -2.56
N PHE A 130 7.56 6.83 -1.83
CA PHE A 130 7.50 6.29 -0.48
C PHE A 130 8.80 6.54 0.28
N VAL A 131 8.76 6.42 1.60
CA VAL A 131 9.95 6.37 2.45
C VAL A 131 10.38 4.92 2.56
N ALA A 132 11.59 4.62 2.07
CA ALA A 132 12.14 3.28 2.06
C ALA A 132 12.72 2.89 3.43
N ASP A 133 13.00 1.59 3.60
CA ASP A 133 13.57 1.00 4.80
C ASP A 133 14.98 1.53 5.15
N ASP A 134 15.69 2.08 4.17
CA ASP A 134 16.97 2.77 4.36
C ASP A 134 16.84 4.26 4.74
N LEU A 135 15.62 4.72 5.08
CA LEU A 135 15.29 6.10 5.43
C LEU A 135 15.62 7.12 4.33
N THR A 136 15.39 6.73 3.10
CA THR A 136 15.46 7.60 1.93
C THR A 136 14.08 7.71 1.26
N VAL A 137 13.80 8.82 0.57
CA VAL A 137 12.62 8.89 -0.30
C VAL A 137 12.98 8.28 -1.64
N ARG A 138 12.14 7.33 -2.07
CA ARG A 138 12.28 6.66 -3.36
C ARG A 138 11.02 6.78 -4.19
N VAL A 139 11.18 6.66 -5.49
CA VAL A 139 10.11 6.61 -6.48
C VAL A 139 10.27 5.33 -7.30
N LEU A 140 9.19 4.62 -7.53
CA LEU A 140 9.21 3.46 -8.42
C LEU A 140 9.38 3.91 -9.88
N ASN A 141 10.30 3.27 -10.59
CA ASN A 141 10.50 3.42 -12.02
C ASN A 141 10.50 2.01 -12.64
N GLY A 142 9.33 1.58 -13.12
CA GLY A 142 9.14 0.16 -13.44
C GLY A 142 9.32 -0.70 -12.18
N HIS A 143 10.25 -1.63 -12.22
CA HIS A 143 10.59 -2.52 -11.11
C HIS A 143 11.78 -2.04 -10.26
N GLU A 144 12.20 -0.80 -10.39
CA GLU A 144 13.28 -0.21 -9.62
C GLU A 144 12.77 0.85 -8.64
N ALA A 145 13.35 0.90 -7.44
CA ALA A 145 13.10 1.96 -6.48
C ALA A 145 14.24 2.97 -6.49
N VAL A 146 14.07 4.04 -7.26
CA VAL A 146 15.09 5.07 -7.47
C VAL A 146 15.06 6.10 -6.34
N LYS A 147 16.19 6.33 -5.70
CA LYS A 147 16.34 7.37 -4.67
C LYS A 147 16.19 8.77 -5.27
N VAL A 148 15.33 9.58 -4.67
CA VAL A 148 15.08 10.98 -5.07
C VAL A 148 15.34 11.99 -3.96
N SER A 149 15.47 11.53 -2.71
CA SER A 149 15.82 12.43 -1.58
C SER A 149 17.26 12.90 -1.63
N ASN A 150 17.48 14.07 -1.07
CA ASN A 150 18.81 14.64 -0.83
C ASN A 150 19.23 14.42 0.63
N LEU A 151 20.48 14.74 0.94
CA LEU A 151 21.08 14.54 2.26
C LEU A 151 20.31 15.26 3.39
N ALA A 152 19.67 16.41 3.11
CA ALA A 152 18.91 17.13 4.13
C ALA A 152 17.64 16.38 4.52
N VAL A 153 16.90 15.84 3.52
CA VAL A 153 15.73 14.98 3.74
C VAL A 153 16.13 13.68 4.44
N ASP A 154 17.22 13.02 4.00
CA ASP A 154 17.69 11.78 4.61
C ASP A 154 18.04 11.99 6.10
N ARG A 155 18.66 13.12 6.45
CA ARG A 155 18.97 13.46 7.85
C ARG A 155 17.72 13.73 8.68
N ALA A 156 16.71 14.38 8.11
CA ALA A 156 15.42 14.60 8.78
C ALA A 156 14.73 13.27 9.06
N LEU A 157 14.70 12.36 8.07
CA LEU A 157 14.15 11.01 8.23
C LEU A 157 14.92 10.21 9.29
N ALA A 158 16.25 10.23 9.26
CA ALA A 158 17.08 9.53 10.24
C ALA A 158 16.97 10.08 11.68
N SER A 159 16.54 11.34 11.84
CA SER A 159 16.33 11.96 13.14
C SER A 159 14.90 11.80 13.67
N GLU A 160 13.97 11.25 12.86
CA GLU A 160 12.59 11.03 13.27
C GLU A 160 12.50 9.91 14.30
N GLY A 161 11.88 10.22 15.44
CA GLY A 161 11.74 9.25 16.56
C GLY A 161 10.72 8.15 16.27
N ASP A 162 9.71 8.45 15.49
CA ASP A 162 8.68 7.50 15.04
C ASP A 162 8.51 7.58 13.52
N VAL A 163 9.37 6.87 12.80
CA VAL A 163 9.35 6.82 11.34
C VAL A 163 8.01 6.28 10.80
N ALA A 164 7.36 5.38 11.52
CA ALA A 164 6.09 4.79 11.09
C ALA A 164 4.95 5.82 11.05
N SER A 165 5.06 6.91 11.81
CA SER A 165 4.08 8.00 11.84
C SER A 165 4.19 8.97 10.66
N ILE A 166 5.24 8.88 9.85
CA ILE A 166 5.44 9.77 8.68
C ILE A 166 4.28 9.61 7.69
N VAL A 167 3.71 10.73 7.30
CA VAL A 167 2.64 10.81 6.31
C VAL A 167 3.06 11.61 5.10
N ALA A 168 2.49 11.25 3.95
CA ALA A 168 2.70 11.97 2.71
C ALA A 168 1.42 12.58 2.16
N LYS A 169 1.59 13.67 1.41
CA LYS A 169 0.54 14.29 0.61
C LYS A 169 1.06 14.58 -0.78
N THR A 170 0.20 14.43 -1.77
CA THR A 170 0.49 14.81 -3.15
C THR A 170 -0.55 15.82 -3.62
N TRP A 171 -0.10 16.80 -4.38
CA TRP A 171 -1.00 17.75 -5.04
C TRP A 171 -0.39 18.25 -6.34
N ARG A 172 -1.23 18.81 -7.18
CA ARG A 172 -0.80 19.45 -8.43
C ARG A 172 -0.99 20.96 -8.32
N SER A 173 0.05 21.71 -8.66
CA SER A 173 0.00 23.17 -8.72
C SER A 173 0.82 23.69 -9.88
N ARG A 174 0.24 24.58 -10.68
CA ARG A 174 0.88 25.25 -11.83
C ARG A 174 1.60 24.28 -12.79
N GLY A 175 0.99 23.13 -13.06
CA GLY A 175 1.56 22.11 -13.96
C GLY A 175 2.62 21.19 -13.32
N HIS A 176 3.01 21.43 -12.07
CA HIS A 176 3.92 20.56 -11.32
C HIS A 176 3.17 19.67 -10.35
N ILE A 177 3.70 18.48 -10.12
CA ILE A 177 3.21 17.56 -9.10
C ILE A 177 4.19 17.61 -7.93
N PHE A 178 3.65 17.76 -6.75
CA PHE A 178 4.41 17.82 -5.51
C PHE A 178 4.11 16.58 -4.68
N TYR A 179 5.14 16.05 -4.07
CA TYR A 179 5.08 15.05 -3.02
C TYR A 179 5.73 15.65 -1.78
N ALA A 180 4.98 15.78 -0.72
CA ALA A 180 5.49 16.26 0.56
C ALA A 180 5.34 15.16 1.61
N ILE A 181 6.35 15.01 2.45
CA ILE A 181 6.36 14.14 3.63
C ILE A 181 6.44 15.02 4.89
N SER A 182 5.73 14.60 5.91
CA SER A 182 5.73 15.26 7.22
C SER A 182 6.05 14.24 8.31
N GLY A 183 7.01 14.56 9.12
CA GLY A 183 7.28 13.92 10.42
C GLY A 183 6.66 14.72 11.55
N THR A 184 7.15 14.50 12.78
CA THR A 184 6.61 15.12 13.99
C THR A 184 6.71 16.65 13.96
N ASP A 185 7.87 17.21 13.62
CA ASP A 185 8.16 18.65 13.69
C ASP A 185 8.65 19.25 12.37
N TRP A 186 8.57 18.55 11.25
CA TRP A 186 9.08 18.98 9.97
C TRP A 186 8.20 18.54 8.80
N THR A 187 8.31 19.27 7.68
CA THR A 187 7.70 18.94 6.37
C THR A 187 8.68 19.27 5.26
N TRP A 188 8.82 18.35 4.33
CA TRP A 188 9.63 18.50 3.12
C TRP A 188 8.79 18.34 1.86
#